data_4974433685c86181e4b728bc5f2801d1
#
_entry.id   4974433685c86181e4b728bc5f2801d1
#
_cell.length_a   1.000
_cell.length_b   1.000
_cell.length_c   1.000
_cell.angle_alpha   90.00
_cell.angle_beta   90.00
_cell.angle_gamma   90.00
#
_symmetry.space_group_name_H-M   'P 1'
#
loop_
_entity.id
_entity.type
_entity.pdbx_description
1 polymer ?
#
loop_
_entity_poly.entity_id
_entity_poly.type
_entity_poly.pdbx_seq_one_letter_code
_entity_poly.pdbx_strand_id
1 'polypeptide(L)'
;MKKYNFGAGPSILPQEVIRATAEACINFDGMDLSLMEISHRSPNFQAVIDEAHALVVELLQLPADYSVIFLGGGASTQFCYVPYNLLEHKAAYLNTGTWAKKALKEAKLFGEVVEVASSEAAHYTYLPKDFTVPTDADYFHITTNNTIYGTEWHEDLDSPVPLVADMSSDIFSRVIDPTKYALIYAGAQKNLSMAGVTLVIVRNDVLGKVTRPLPTMIDYRTHIDKGSMFNTPPVVPIFTCLQTLRWIKAQGGVAEMERRAQQRAQLLYGEIDRNSLFRGTVTDPADRSYMNVCFVMAEGHEALESEFLSFATARGMHGIKGHRSVGGFRASIYNAMPLEGVQALVETMQAFEAQHRA
;
A
#
# COMPACT_ATOMS: atom_id res chain seq x y z
N MET A 1 -15.54 10.25 -23.13
CA MET A 1 -15.88 10.00 -21.72
C MET A 1 -14.60 9.84 -20.94
N LYS A 2 -14.46 10.54 -19.81
CA LYS A 2 -13.30 10.41 -18.92
C LYS A 2 -13.31 9.02 -18.28
N LYS A 3 -12.13 8.36 -18.22
CA LYS A 3 -11.98 7.06 -17.60
C LYS A 3 -11.31 7.20 -16.26
N TYR A 4 -11.76 6.45 -15.27
CA TYR A 4 -11.18 6.39 -13.93
C TYR A 4 -10.74 4.95 -13.64
N ASN A 5 -9.50 4.81 -13.18
CA ASN A 5 -8.93 3.51 -12.84
C ASN A 5 -9.07 3.24 -11.33
N PHE A 6 -9.97 2.34 -10.96
CA PHE A 6 -10.18 1.85 -9.59
C PHE A 6 -9.40 0.56 -9.29
N GLY A 7 -8.47 0.17 -10.17
CA GLY A 7 -7.65 -1.03 -9.98
C GLY A 7 -6.78 -0.95 -8.73
N ALA A 8 -6.63 -2.08 -8.05
CA ALA A 8 -5.90 -2.16 -6.78
C ALA A 8 -4.38 -2.14 -6.91
N GLY A 9 -3.86 -2.39 -8.07
CA GLY A 9 -2.41 -2.35 -8.37
C GLY A 9 -2.02 -3.23 -9.56
N PRO A 10 -1.22 -2.70 -10.52
CA PRO A 10 -0.81 -1.30 -10.62
C PRO A 10 -1.99 -0.35 -10.65
N SER A 11 -1.89 0.75 -9.88
CA SER A 11 -3.01 1.65 -9.66
C SER A 11 -2.92 2.95 -10.47
N ILE A 12 -3.88 3.83 -10.24
CA ILE A 12 -3.86 5.20 -10.77
C ILE A 12 -2.64 5.97 -10.24
N LEU A 13 -2.01 6.77 -11.10
CA LEU A 13 -1.00 7.76 -10.75
C LEU A 13 -1.46 9.16 -11.15
N PRO A 14 -0.97 10.23 -10.51
CA PRO A 14 -1.22 11.59 -10.95
C PRO A 14 -0.76 11.79 -12.39
N GLN A 15 -1.55 12.48 -13.21
CA GLN A 15 -1.23 12.67 -14.64
C GLN A 15 0.08 13.44 -14.86
N GLU A 16 0.41 14.35 -13.96
CA GLU A 16 1.69 15.08 -13.99
C GLU A 16 2.88 14.16 -13.71
N VAL A 17 2.74 13.18 -12.80
CA VAL A 17 3.76 12.16 -12.53
C VAL A 17 3.98 11.27 -13.78
N ILE A 18 2.89 10.84 -14.42
CA ILE A 18 2.98 10.04 -15.66
C ILE A 18 3.70 10.82 -16.76
N ARG A 19 3.36 12.11 -16.94
CA ARG A 19 3.99 12.97 -17.95
C ARG A 19 5.47 13.18 -17.66
N ALA A 20 5.83 13.56 -16.44
CA ALA A 20 7.23 13.75 -16.05
C ALA A 20 8.05 12.46 -16.23
N THR A 21 7.49 11.30 -15.92
CA THR A 21 8.15 10.01 -16.15
C THR A 21 8.32 9.73 -17.65
N ALA A 22 7.29 9.98 -18.47
CA ALA A 22 7.37 9.77 -19.92
C ALA A 22 8.41 10.70 -20.58
N GLU A 23 8.44 11.97 -20.17
CA GLU A 23 9.44 12.94 -20.64
C GLU A 23 10.86 12.52 -20.26
N ALA A 24 11.08 12.09 -19.03
CA ALA A 24 12.37 11.58 -18.57
C ALA A 24 12.81 10.31 -19.32
N CYS A 25 11.89 9.46 -19.74
CA CYS A 25 12.18 8.29 -20.58
C CYS A 25 12.56 8.68 -22.02
N ILE A 26 12.24 9.89 -22.48
CA ILE A 26 12.62 10.40 -23.81
C ILE A 26 13.92 11.20 -23.71
N ASN A 27 13.97 12.17 -22.83
CA ASN A 27 15.12 13.07 -22.65
C ASN A 27 15.21 13.46 -21.16
N PHE A 28 16.09 12.80 -20.43
CA PHE A 28 16.26 13.04 -19.02
C PHE A 28 17.09 14.29 -18.77
N ASP A 29 16.51 15.26 -18.08
CA ASP A 29 17.18 16.50 -17.63
C ASP A 29 17.90 17.28 -18.75
N GLY A 30 17.36 17.21 -19.98
CA GLY A 30 17.92 17.89 -21.15
C GLY A 30 19.24 17.32 -21.65
N MET A 31 19.61 16.12 -21.28
CA MET A 31 20.87 15.47 -21.62
C MET A 31 20.89 14.84 -23.02
N ASP A 32 19.77 14.85 -23.74
CA ASP A 32 19.57 14.08 -24.98
C ASP A 32 19.77 12.57 -24.82
N LEU A 33 19.61 12.07 -23.58
CA LEU A 33 19.64 10.66 -23.20
C LEU A 33 18.40 10.31 -22.41
N SER A 34 17.91 9.07 -22.57
CA SER A 34 16.82 8.53 -21.80
C SER A 34 17.25 8.20 -20.36
N LEU A 35 16.36 8.43 -19.40
CA LEU A 35 16.53 7.90 -18.04
C LEU A 35 16.79 6.38 -18.02
N MET A 36 16.30 5.63 -19.03
CA MET A 36 16.49 4.18 -19.12
C MET A 36 17.90 3.76 -19.53
N GLU A 37 18.68 4.65 -20.15
CA GLU A 37 20.01 4.35 -20.69
C GLU A 37 21.15 5.02 -19.92
N ILE A 38 20.85 5.98 -19.03
CA ILE A 38 21.88 6.59 -18.18
C ILE A 38 22.36 5.61 -17.10
N SER A 39 23.61 5.75 -16.71
CA SER A 39 24.15 4.97 -15.59
C SER A 39 23.45 5.34 -14.28
N HIS A 40 22.97 4.34 -13.53
CA HIS A 40 22.46 4.55 -12.17
C HIS A 40 23.53 5.08 -11.20
N ARG A 41 24.80 5.10 -11.61
CA ARG A 41 25.94 5.66 -10.84
C ARG A 41 26.33 7.04 -11.31
N SER A 42 25.58 7.62 -12.27
CA SER A 42 25.79 9.00 -12.68
C SER A 42 25.38 10.00 -11.60
N PRO A 43 26.00 11.19 -11.53
CA PRO A 43 25.56 12.23 -10.60
C PRO A 43 24.08 12.60 -10.75
N ASN A 44 23.55 12.54 -11.96
CA ASN A 44 22.14 12.85 -12.26
C ASN A 44 21.20 11.85 -11.59
N PHE A 45 21.48 10.55 -11.64
CA PHE A 45 20.64 9.56 -10.95
C PHE A 45 20.90 9.55 -9.43
N GLN A 46 22.14 9.85 -9.00
CA GLN A 46 22.44 10.04 -7.58
C GLN A 46 21.53 11.14 -6.99
N ALA A 47 21.35 12.26 -7.69
CA ALA A 47 20.45 13.33 -7.26
C ALA A 47 18.99 12.86 -7.16
N VAL A 48 18.52 12.00 -8.06
CA VAL A 48 17.18 11.41 -8.02
C VAL A 48 16.96 10.60 -6.73
N ILE A 49 17.90 9.72 -6.42
CA ILE A 49 17.75 8.82 -5.27
C ILE A 49 17.92 9.54 -3.95
N ASP A 50 18.86 10.50 -3.89
CA ASP A 50 19.10 11.33 -2.69
C ASP A 50 17.86 12.18 -2.35
N GLU A 51 17.24 12.81 -3.36
CA GLU A 51 16.01 13.57 -3.15
C GLU A 51 14.83 12.66 -2.78
N ALA A 52 14.73 11.46 -3.38
CA ALA A 52 13.69 10.50 -3.01
C ALA A 52 13.83 10.07 -1.54
N HIS A 53 15.04 9.77 -1.07
CA HIS A 53 15.31 9.48 0.35
C HIS A 53 14.92 10.67 1.24
N ALA A 54 15.37 11.87 0.90
CA ALA A 54 15.09 13.08 1.68
C ALA A 54 13.59 13.37 1.79
N LEU A 55 12.83 13.19 0.71
CA LEU A 55 11.37 13.39 0.72
C LEU A 55 10.63 12.33 1.54
N VAL A 56 11.08 11.08 1.54
CA VAL A 56 10.51 10.05 2.44
C VAL A 56 10.72 10.45 3.89
N VAL A 57 11.95 10.86 4.25
CA VAL A 57 12.30 11.33 5.61
C VAL A 57 11.43 12.53 6.00
N GLU A 58 11.33 13.53 5.14
CA GLU A 58 10.55 14.75 5.37
C GLU A 58 9.05 14.46 5.54
N LEU A 59 8.45 13.75 4.59
CA LEU A 59 7.00 13.52 4.53
C LEU A 59 6.49 12.63 5.68
N LEU A 60 7.31 11.69 6.15
CA LEU A 60 6.97 10.83 7.29
C LEU A 60 7.59 11.31 8.60
N GLN A 61 8.35 12.42 8.60
CA GLN A 61 9.02 12.98 9.79
C GLN A 61 9.89 11.93 10.51
N LEU A 62 10.66 11.16 9.73
CA LEU A 62 11.47 10.07 10.26
C LEU A 62 12.59 10.59 11.17
N PRO A 63 12.79 9.98 12.36
CA PRO A 63 13.97 10.23 13.20
C PRO A 63 15.28 9.83 12.49
N ALA A 64 16.40 10.37 12.96
CA ALA A 64 17.72 10.19 12.35
C ALA A 64 18.28 8.75 12.44
N ASP A 65 17.72 7.92 13.30
CA ASP A 65 18.06 6.51 13.48
C ASP A 65 17.34 5.56 12.53
N TYR A 66 16.55 6.11 11.58
CA TYR A 66 15.90 5.36 10.52
C TYR A 66 16.68 5.45 9.21
N SER A 67 16.67 4.36 8.48
CA SER A 67 17.17 4.26 7.10
C SER A 67 16.04 4.02 6.12
N VAL A 68 16.14 4.65 4.96
CA VAL A 68 15.22 4.49 3.83
C VAL A 68 15.93 3.70 2.73
N ILE A 69 15.29 2.67 2.17
CA ILE A 69 15.87 1.84 1.12
C ILE A 69 14.84 1.63 0.00
N PHE A 70 15.31 1.71 -1.24
CA PHE A 70 14.54 1.34 -2.43
C PHE A 70 15.07 0.03 -2.99
N LEU A 71 14.23 -1.01 -3.00
CA LEU A 71 14.57 -2.36 -3.44
C LEU A 71 13.74 -2.78 -4.64
N GLY A 72 14.23 -3.74 -5.42
CA GLY A 72 13.42 -4.48 -6.39
C GLY A 72 12.62 -5.60 -5.72
N GLY A 73 11.72 -6.26 -6.48
CA GLY A 73 11.05 -7.51 -6.09
C GLY A 73 9.64 -7.39 -5.52
N GLY A 74 9.16 -6.18 -5.21
CA GLY A 74 7.82 -5.95 -4.65
C GLY A 74 7.70 -6.36 -3.17
N ALA A 75 6.55 -6.08 -2.55
CA ALA A 75 6.28 -6.41 -1.14
C ALA A 75 6.39 -7.90 -0.83
N SER A 76 6.12 -8.78 -1.81
CA SER A 76 6.20 -10.22 -1.59
C SER A 76 7.61 -10.72 -1.27
N THR A 77 8.66 -10.03 -1.76
CA THR A 77 10.04 -10.36 -1.36
C THR A 77 10.31 -9.96 0.09
N GLN A 78 9.61 -8.97 0.62
CA GLN A 78 9.75 -8.56 2.02
C GLN A 78 9.21 -9.63 2.98
N PHE A 79 8.30 -10.49 2.55
CA PHE A 79 7.86 -11.64 3.35
C PHE A 79 9.02 -12.60 3.69
N CYS A 80 10.09 -12.60 2.88
CA CYS A 80 11.33 -13.32 3.15
C CYS A 80 12.41 -12.42 3.78
N TYR A 81 12.59 -11.20 3.29
CA TYR A 81 13.62 -10.28 3.79
C TYR A 81 13.43 -9.95 5.26
N VAL A 82 12.20 -9.65 5.70
CA VAL A 82 11.89 -9.34 7.09
C VAL A 82 12.33 -10.47 8.03
N PRO A 83 11.85 -11.72 7.88
CA PRO A 83 12.27 -12.78 8.77
C PRO A 83 13.76 -13.14 8.62
N TYR A 84 14.36 -13.00 7.43
CA TYR A 84 15.79 -13.22 7.26
C TYR A 84 16.64 -12.28 8.13
N ASN A 85 16.23 -10.99 8.22
CA ASN A 85 16.96 -9.95 8.92
C ASN A 85 16.60 -9.81 10.40
N LEU A 86 15.37 -10.19 10.80
CA LEU A 86 14.85 -9.87 12.13
C LEU A 86 14.46 -11.09 12.97
N LEU A 87 14.10 -12.23 12.37
CA LEU A 87 13.62 -13.41 13.09
C LEU A 87 14.80 -14.28 13.54
N GLU A 88 15.13 -14.26 14.82
CA GLU A 88 16.12 -15.19 15.39
C GLU A 88 15.42 -16.39 16.03
N HIS A 89 14.39 -16.17 16.84
CA HIS A 89 13.71 -17.20 17.60
C HIS A 89 12.21 -17.28 17.31
N LYS A 90 11.49 -16.18 17.56
CA LYS A 90 10.04 -16.13 17.52
C LYS A 90 9.54 -14.82 16.91
N ALA A 91 8.52 -14.89 16.05
CA ALA A 91 7.79 -13.72 15.57
C ALA A 91 6.30 -13.83 15.85
N ALA A 92 5.66 -12.70 16.10
CA ALA A 92 4.22 -12.57 16.26
C ALA A 92 3.61 -12.01 14.99
N TYR A 93 2.45 -12.53 14.57
CA TYR A 93 1.74 -12.09 13.38
C TYR A 93 0.25 -11.91 13.65
N LEU A 94 -0.31 -10.82 13.11
CA LEU A 94 -1.74 -10.58 13.08
C LEU A 94 -2.29 -10.95 11.69
N ASN A 95 -3.15 -11.98 11.62
CA ASN A 95 -3.69 -12.49 10.37
C ASN A 95 -5.02 -11.80 10.03
N THR A 96 -4.94 -10.68 9.31
CA THR A 96 -6.10 -9.86 8.91
C THR A 96 -6.44 -9.97 7.42
N GLY A 97 -5.76 -10.85 6.67
CA GLY A 97 -6.02 -11.00 5.25
C GLY A 97 -5.02 -11.87 4.51
N THR A 98 -5.25 -12.04 3.22
CA THR A 98 -4.41 -12.89 2.36
C THR A 98 -2.93 -12.51 2.41
N TRP A 99 -2.58 -11.22 2.46
CA TRP A 99 -1.19 -10.76 2.46
C TRP A 99 -0.53 -11.01 3.81
N ALA A 100 -1.22 -10.72 4.92
CA ALA A 100 -0.77 -11.07 6.27
C ALA A 100 -0.54 -12.58 6.41
N LYS A 101 -1.48 -13.41 5.92
CA LYS A 101 -1.36 -14.88 5.92
C LYS A 101 -0.17 -15.37 5.12
N LYS A 102 0.13 -14.75 3.96
CA LYS A 102 1.30 -15.10 3.14
C LYS A 102 2.59 -14.72 3.86
N ALA A 103 2.69 -13.53 4.43
CA ALA A 103 3.86 -13.10 5.19
C ALA A 103 4.12 -14.04 6.38
N LEU A 104 3.08 -14.38 7.14
CA LEU A 104 3.13 -15.34 8.23
C LEU A 104 3.65 -16.72 7.76
N LYS A 105 3.15 -17.20 6.60
CA LYS A 105 3.57 -18.50 6.04
C LYS A 105 5.05 -18.51 5.69
N GLU A 106 5.56 -17.46 5.08
CA GLU A 106 7.00 -17.38 4.74
C GLU A 106 7.88 -17.30 6.00
N ALA A 107 7.45 -16.53 7.02
CA ALA A 107 8.20 -16.42 8.28
C ALA A 107 8.39 -17.77 8.99
N LYS A 108 7.44 -18.71 8.87
CA LYS A 108 7.55 -20.07 9.43
C LYS A 108 8.74 -20.89 8.90
N LEU A 109 9.35 -20.46 7.80
CA LEU A 109 10.55 -21.09 7.24
C LEU A 109 11.82 -20.70 8.01
N PHE A 110 11.75 -19.65 8.86
CA PHE A 110 12.90 -19.06 9.52
C PHE A 110 12.92 -19.22 11.04
N GLY A 111 11.79 -19.47 11.67
CA GLY A 111 11.70 -19.62 13.11
C GLY A 111 10.26 -19.92 13.59
N GLU A 112 10.05 -19.85 14.90
CA GLU A 112 8.72 -19.97 15.49
C GLU A 112 7.85 -18.78 15.10
N VAL A 113 6.59 -19.04 14.73
CA VAL A 113 5.62 -17.98 14.39
C VAL A 113 4.34 -18.20 15.17
N VAL A 114 3.97 -17.20 15.97
CA VAL A 114 2.71 -17.15 16.73
C VAL A 114 1.72 -16.25 15.98
N GLU A 115 0.58 -16.81 15.60
CA GLU A 115 -0.57 -16.05 15.12
C GLU A 115 -1.34 -15.54 16.35
N VAL A 116 -1.19 -14.26 16.69
CA VAL A 116 -1.76 -13.67 17.91
C VAL A 116 -3.27 -13.47 17.83
N ALA A 117 -3.77 -13.20 16.64
CA ALA A 117 -5.20 -13.18 16.34
C ALA A 117 -5.43 -13.31 14.83
N SER A 118 -6.66 -13.69 14.46
CA SER A 118 -7.10 -13.83 13.07
C SER A 118 -8.58 -13.50 12.92
N SER A 119 -8.93 -12.82 11.83
CA SER A 119 -10.32 -12.65 11.39
C SER A 119 -10.70 -13.58 10.24
N GLU A 120 -9.89 -14.61 9.95
CA GLU A 120 -10.11 -15.54 8.83
C GLU A 120 -11.45 -16.26 8.91
N ALA A 121 -11.87 -16.70 10.10
CA ALA A 121 -13.14 -17.39 10.31
C ALA A 121 -14.36 -16.54 9.92
N ALA A 122 -14.23 -15.22 9.96
CA ALA A 122 -15.23 -14.26 9.50
C ALA A 122 -14.88 -13.67 8.12
N HIS A 123 -14.12 -14.39 7.30
CA HIS A 123 -13.70 -13.93 5.96
C HIS A 123 -13.03 -12.55 5.94
N TYR A 124 -12.31 -12.20 7.03
CA TYR A 124 -11.57 -10.94 7.19
C TYR A 124 -12.45 -9.67 7.08
N THR A 125 -13.70 -9.75 7.57
CA THR A 125 -14.66 -8.63 7.51
C THR A 125 -14.50 -7.63 8.65
N TYR A 126 -13.54 -7.83 9.57
CA TYR A 126 -13.22 -6.95 10.69
C TYR A 126 -11.75 -7.06 11.07
N LEU A 127 -11.26 -6.13 11.89
CA LEU A 127 -9.95 -6.17 12.52
C LEU A 127 -10.06 -6.71 13.97
N PRO A 128 -9.31 -7.76 14.35
CA PRO A 128 -9.26 -8.21 15.74
C PRO A 128 -8.67 -7.13 16.64
N LYS A 129 -9.35 -6.78 17.73
CA LYS A 129 -8.90 -5.78 18.70
C LYS A 129 -8.33 -6.44 19.97
N ASP A 130 -8.85 -7.61 20.34
CA ASP A 130 -8.47 -8.33 21.55
C ASP A 130 -7.38 -9.37 21.24
N PHE A 131 -6.13 -9.00 21.44
CA PHE A 131 -4.99 -9.92 21.33
C PHE A 131 -3.85 -9.49 22.24
N THR A 132 -2.95 -10.44 22.55
CA THR A 132 -1.74 -10.17 23.32
C THR A 132 -0.53 -10.56 22.50
N VAL A 133 0.41 -9.62 22.35
CA VAL A 133 1.69 -9.87 21.68
C VAL A 133 2.68 -10.45 22.69
N PRO A 134 3.31 -11.62 22.40
CA PRO A 134 4.36 -12.17 23.25
C PRO A 134 5.54 -11.20 23.39
N THR A 135 5.97 -10.94 24.62
CA THR A 135 7.08 -10.03 24.94
C THR A 135 8.46 -10.61 24.61
N ASP A 136 8.53 -11.90 24.33
CA ASP A 136 9.72 -12.64 23.92
C ASP A 136 9.82 -12.84 22.39
N ALA A 137 8.94 -12.18 21.63
CA ALA A 137 9.04 -12.18 20.16
C ALA A 137 10.11 -11.20 19.66
N ASP A 138 10.81 -11.57 18.60
CA ASP A 138 11.81 -10.71 17.94
C ASP A 138 11.14 -9.53 17.26
N TYR A 139 9.93 -9.74 16.74
CA TYR A 139 9.06 -8.68 16.19
C TYR A 139 7.58 -9.09 16.14
N PHE A 140 6.73 -8.09 15.96
CA PHE A 140 5.31 -8.24 15.68
C PHE A 140 4.98 -7.68 14.29
N HIS A 141 4.33 -8.46 13.44
CA HIS A 141 3.99 -8.09 12.07
C HIS A 141 2.50 -7.83 11.88
N ILE A 142 2.18 -6.70 11.24
CA ILE A 142 0.82 -6.33 10.84
C ILE A 142 0.75 -5.94 9.35
N THR A 143 -0.44 -6.00 8.78
CA THR A 143 -0.80 -5.40 7.49
C THR A 143 -1.77 -4.27 7.79
N THR A 144 -1.35 -3.03 7.58
CA THR A 144 -2.13 -1.85 8.01
C THR A 144 -3.39 -1.65 7.20
N ASN A 145 -3.35 -1.94 5.90
CA ASN A 145 -4.51 -1.90 5.03
C ASN A 145 -4.65 -3.17 4.18
N ASN A 146 -5.77 -3.88 4.32
CA ASN A 146 -6.05 -5.14 3.65
C ASN A 146 -6.73 -4.90 2.29
N THR A 147 -5.94 -4.73 1.26
CA THR A 147 -6.35 -4.40 -0.12
C THR A 147 -7.46 -5.27 -0.69
N ILE A 148 -7.55 -6.55 -0.28
CA ILE A 148 -8.51 -7.53 -0.82
C ILE A 148 -9.86 -7.44 -0.09
N TYR A 149 -9.83 -7.19 1.23
CA TYR A 149 -11.00 -7.30 2.08
C TYR A 149 -11.57 -5.94 2.51
N GLY A 150 -10.77 -4.87 2.44
CA GLY A 150 -11.21 -3.50 2.69
C GLY A 150 -11.19 -3.09 4.16
N THR A 151 -10.38 -3.75 5.00
CA THR A 151 -10.13 -3.33 6.38
C THR A 151 -8.82 -2.56 6.50
N GLU A 152 -8.77 -1.54 7.37
CA GLU A 152 -7.63 -0.66 7.59
C GLU A 152 -7.49 -0.24 9.04
N TRP A 153 -6.26 -0.22 9.56
CA TRP A 153 -5.93 0.39 10.85
C TRP A 153 -5.77 1.90 10.69
N HIS A 154 -6.63 2.68 11.34
CA HIS A 154 -6.60 4.14 11.31
C HIS A 154 -5.73 4.76 12.39
N GLU A 155 -5.21 3.94 13.31
CA GLU A 155 -4.33 4.33 14.39
C GLU A 155 -3.06 3.48 14.40
N ASP A 156 -2.00 3.99 15.00
CA ASP A 156 -0.73 3.29 15.14
C ASP A 156 -0.78 2.42 16.40
N LEU A 157 -0.58 1.11 16.23
CA LEU A 157 -0.66 0.16 17.34
C LEU A 157 0.54 0.28 18.27
N ASP A 158 0.29 0.14 19.58
CA ASP A 158 1.35 -0.11 20.54
C ASP A 158 1.81 -1.56 20.51
N SER A 159 3.12 -1.78 20.61
CA SER A 159 3.69 -3.12 20.65
C SER A 159 4.80 -3.21 21.71
N PRO A 160 4.84 -4.28 22.51
CA PRO A 160 5.92 -4.50 23.48
C PRO A 160 7.23 -4.93 22.81
N VAL A 161 7.21 -5.24 21.51
CA VAL A 161 8.34 -5.69 20.70
C VAL A 161 8.40 -4.89 19.39
N PRO A 162 9.52 -4.91 18.62
CA PRO A 162 9.63 -4.21 17.35
C PRO A 162 8.43 -4.45 16.42
N LEU A 163 7.69 -3.41 16.04
CA LEU A 163 6.53 -3.50 15.15
C LEU A 163 6.98 -3.41 13.69
N VAL A 164 6.56 -4.39 12.88
CA VAL A 164 6.78 -4.45 11.43
C VAL A 164 5.45 -4.28 10.71
N ALA A 165 5.38 -3.36 9.75
CA ALA A 165 4.16 -3.04 9.03
C ALA A 165 4.29 -3.21 7.50
N ASP A 166 3.36 -3.97 6.90
CA ASP A 166 3.07 -3.89 5.47
C ASP A 166 2.12 -2.72 5.22
N MET A 167 2.66 -1.61 4.72
CA MET A 167 1.92 -0.41 4.32
C MET A 167 1.77 -0.29 2.79
N SER A 168 1.85 -1.38 2.05
CA SER A 168 1.85 -1.32 0.57
C SER A 168 0.67 -0.57 -0.02
N SER A 169 -0.49 -0.60 0.63
CA SER A 169 -1.71 0.02 0.09
C SER A 169 -2.15 1.30 0.78
N ASP A 170 -1.45 1.72 1.83
CA ASP A 170 -1.78 2.93 2.60
C ASP A 170 -0.58 3.81 2.95
N ILE A 171 0.64 3.48 2.47
CA ILE A 171 1.81 4.35 2.67
C ILE A 171 1.52 5.78 2.17
N PHE A 172 1.86 6.81 2.94
CA PHE A 172 1.59 8.23 2.69
C PHE A 172 0.11 8.59 2.54
N SER A 173 -0.82 7.76 3.01
CA SER A 173 -2.26 8.08 2.97
C SER A 173 -2.81 8.70 4.24
N ARG A 174 -2.11 8.52 5.36
CA ARG A 174 -2.42 9.09 6.66
C ARG A 174 -1.15 9.51 7.41
N VAL A 175 -1.31 10.40 8.37
CA VAL A 175 -0.25 10.74 9.31
C VAL A 175 -0.01 9.56 10.25
N ILE A 176 1.25 9.20 10.45
CA ILE A 176 1.68 8.13 11.37
C ILE A 176 2.68 8.68 12.38
N ASP A 177 2.79 8.03 13.53
CA ASP A 177 3.95 8.17 14.41
C ASP A 177 5.02 7.14 13.98
N PRO A 178 6.08 7.55 13.25
CA PRO A 178 7.05 6.60 12.74
C PRO A 178 7.81 5.89 13.87
N THR A 179 7.87 6.45 15.08
CA THR A 179 8.57 5.85 16.22
C THR A 179 7.93 4.55 16.72
N LYS A 180 6.66 4.33 16.41
CA LYS A 180 5.94 3.08 16.70
C LYS A 180 6.44 1.90 15.86
N TYR A 181 7.05 2.15 14.70
CA TYR A 181 7.43 1.13 13.74
C TYR A 181 8.93 0.88 13.73
N ALA A 182 9.34 -0.36 13.92
CA ALA A 182 10.72 -0.76 13.73
C ALA A 182 11.07 -0.98 12.26
N LEU A 183 10.08 -1.41 11.45
CA LEU A 183 10.22 -1.55 10.01
C LEU A 183 8.87 -1.34 9.32
N ILE A 184 8.87 -0.53 8.27
CA ILE A 184 7.76 -0.37 7.34
C ILE A 184 8.23 -0.82 5.97
N TYR A 185 7.43 -1.61 5.25
CA TYR A 185 7.67 -1.85 3.84
C TYR A 185 6.43 -1.59 3.00
N ALA A 186 6.63 -1.19 1.74
CA ALA A 186 5.55 -0.88 0.82
C ALA A 186 5.92 -1.22 -0.63
N GLY A 187 5.15 -2.08 -1.27
CA GLY A 187 5.19 -2.25 -2.71
C GLY A 187 4.63 -1.00 -3.39
N ALA A 188 5.46 -0.31 -4.18
CA ALA A 188 5.14 1.04 -4.64
C ALA A 188 3.99 1.13 -5.65
N GLN A 189 3.63 0.04 -6.32
CA GLN A 189 2.65 0.01 -7.43
C GLN A 189 1.21 0.34 -7.04
N LYS A 190 0.96 0.65 -5.76
CA LYS A 190 -0.38 0.99 -5.26
C LYS A 190 -0.51 2.50 -5.04
N ASN A 191 0.23 3.06 -4.09
CA ASN A 191 0.05 4.46 -3.69
C ASN A 191 1.24 5.37 -4.01
N LEU A 192 2.34 4.85 -4.55
CA LEU A 192 3.60 5.59 -4.63
C LEU A 192 4.23 5.64 -6.03
N SER A 193 4.17 4.57 -6.82
CA SER A 193 4.88 4.48 -8.10
C SER A 193 4.22 3.45 -9.03
N MET A 194 4.87 3.20 -10.15
CA MET A 194 4.62 2.02 -10.98
C MET A 194 5.21 0.75 -10.32
N ALA A 195 4.89 -0.44 -10.87
CA ALA A 195 5.49 -1.69 -10.41
C ALA A 195 7.02 -1.70 -10.64
N GLY A 196 7.76 -2.33 -9.70
CA GLY A 196 9.20 -2.58 -9.85
C GLY A 196 10.04 -2.11 -8.66
N VAL A 197 9.55 -1.19 -7.84
CA VAL A 197 10.24 -0.73 -6.63
C VAL A 197 9.45 -1.06 -5.36
N THR A 198 10.16 -1.34 -4.30
CA THR A 198 9.66 -1.51 -2.94
C THR A 198 10.37 -0.52 -2.03
N LEU A 199 9.60 0.29 -1.32
CA LEU A 199 10.12 1.15 -0.25
C LEU A 199 10.25 0.31 1.02
N VAL A 200 11.39 0.44 1.71
CA VAL A 200 11.61 -0.09 3.06
C VAL A 200 12.14 1.04 3.92
N ILE A 201 11.56 1.20 5.08
CA ILE A 201 11.98 2.14 6.13
C ILE A 201 12.27 1.30 7.36
N VAL A 202 13.47 1.39 7.89
CA VAL A 202 13.89 0.53 9.00
C VAL A 202 14.66 1.32 10.04
N ARG A 203 14.34 1.09 11.31
CA ARG A 203 15.11 1.61 12.43
C ARG A 203 16.40 0.80 12.57
N ASN A 204 17.54 1.48 12.62
CA ASN A 204 18.85 0.84 12.48
C ASN A 204 19.18 -0.12 13.63
N ASP A 205 18.65 0.12 14.83
CA ASP A 205 18.91 -0.68 16.04
C ASP A 205 18.36 -2.11 15.96
N VAL A 206 17.39 -2.39 15.07
CA VAL A 206 16.81 -3.74 14.93
C VAL A 206 17.62 -4.66 14.01
N LEU A 207 18.56 -4.10 13.25
CA LEU A 207 19.37 -4.86 12.30
C LEU A 207 20.62 -5.49 12.95
N GLY A 208 21.12 -6.57 12.35
CA GLY A 208 22.36 -7.24 12.78
C GLY A 208 22.23 -8.05 14.07
N LYS A 209 21.00 -8.38 14.48
CA LYS A 209 20.76 -9.18 15.70
C LYS A 209 20.64 -10.66 15.45
N VAL A 210 20.35 -11.07 14.21
CA VAL A 210 20.29 -12.49 13.84
C VAL A 210 21.71 -13.09 13.73
N THR A 211 21.88 -14.30 14.20
CA THR A 211 23.17 -15.00 14.20
C THR A 211 23.46 -15.77 12.90
N ARG A 212 22.42 -16.02 12.10
CA ARG A 212 22.57 -16.69 10.81
C ARG A 212 23.33 -15.84 9.81
N PRO A 213 24.14 -16.44 8.90
CA PRO A 213 24.73 -15.70 7.79
C PRO A 213 23.63 -15.19 6.84
N LEU A 214 23.68 -13.91 6.51
CA LEU A 214 22.77 -13.30 5.55
C LEU A 214 23.41 -13.26 4.17
N PRO A 215 22.70 -13.71 3.11
CA PRO A 215 23.14 -13.43 1.74
C PRO A 215 23.19 -11.91 1.52
N THR A 216 24.27 -11.43 0.89
CA THR A 216 24.56 -10.00 0.71
C THR A 216 23.36 -9.21 0.18
N MET A 217 22.62 -9.77 -0.81
CA MET A 217 21.46 -9.12 -1.42
C MET A 217 20.23 -9.06 -0.51
N ILE A 218 20.18 -9.86 0.55
CA ILE A 218 19.03 -9.90 1.47
C ILE A 218 19.29 -9.08 2.73
N ASP A 219 20.56 -8.81 3.07
CA ASP A 219 20.93 -7.99 4.22
C ASP A 219 20.58 -6.51 3.94
N TYR A 220 19.64 -5.95 4.71
CA TYR A 220 19.25 -4.54 4.60
C TYR A 220 20.44 -3.59 4.78
N ARG A 221 21.42 -3.93 5.63
CA ARG A 221 22.61 -3.11 5.87
C ARG A 221 23.42 -2.91 4.59
N THR A 222 23.51 -3.93 3.74
CA THR A 222 24.18 -3.80 2.42
C THR A 222 23.56 -2.69 1.57
N HIS A 223 22.24 -2.60 1.58
CA HIS A 223 21.51 -1.59 0.80
C HIS A 223 21.57 -0.21 1.45
N ILE A 224 21.55 -0.15 2.78
CA ILE A 224 21.75 1.09 3.55
C ILE A 224 23.12 1.69 3.24
N ASP A 225 24.20 0.90 3.38
CA ASP A 225 25.58 1.32 3.17
C ASP A 225 25.86 1.81 1.74
N LYS A 226 25.05 1.38 0.79
CA LYS A 226 25.15 1.73 -0.64
C LYS A 226 24.06 2.65 -1.15
N GLY A 227 23.26 3.26 -0.24
CA GLY A 227 22.21 4.19 -0.61
C GLY A 227 21.23 3.61 -1.64
N SER A 228 20.81 2.34 -1.45
CA SER A 228 19.95 1.57 -2.36
C SER A 228 20.57 1.21 -3.72
N MET A 229 21.88 1.46 -3.93
CA MET A 229 22.57 1.24 -5.21
C MET A 229 23.70 0.20 -5.12
N PHE A 230 23.54 -0.80 -4.27
CA PHE A 230 24.48 -1.93 -4.23
C PHE A 230 24.55 -2.67 -5.57
N ASN A 231 23.40 -2.97 -6.15
CA ASN A 231 23.22 -3.44 -7.53
C ASN A 231 22.46 -2.39 -8.34
N THR A 232 22.26 -2.63 -9.62
CA THR A 232 21.46 -1.73 -10.49
C THR A 232 20.01 -1.69 -9.97
N PRO A 233 19.54 -0.53 -9.49
CA PRO A 233 18.19 -0.39 -8.95
C PRO A 233 17.16 -0.24 -10.08
N PRO A 234 15.85 -0.35 -9.79
CA PRO A 234 14.80 -0.08 -10.76
C PRO A 234 14.67 1.44 -11.03
N VAL A 235 15.49 1.96 -11.95
CA VAL A 235 15.72 3.39 -12.20
C VAL A 235 14.42 4.15 -12.47
N VAL A 236 13.64 3.73 -13.48
CA VAL A 236 12.38 4.41 -13.84
C VAL A 236 11.34 4.36 -12.74
N PRO A 237 11.09 3.21 -12.07
CA PRO A 237 10.20 3.17 -10.90
C PRO A 237 10.63 4.07 -9.74
N ILE A 238 11.94 4.21 -9.47
CA ILE A 238 12.44 5.13 -8.42
C ILE A 238 12.21 6.58 -8.83
N PHE A 239 12.46 6.94 -10.09
CA PHE A 239 12.15 8.28 -10.58
C PHE A 239 10.66 8.60 -10.50
N THR A 240 9.79 7.65 -10.89
CA THR A 240 8.34 7.80 -10.76
C THR A 240 7.93 7.97 -9.30
N CYS A 241 8.58 7.24 -8.38
CA CYS A 241 8.40 7.39 -6.94
C CYS A 241 8.76 8.82 -6.49
N LEU A 242 9.92 9.34 -6.89
CA LEU A 242 10.33 10.71 -6.62
C LEU A 242 9.28 11.73 -7.09
N GLN A 243 8.78 11.57 -8.33
CA GLN A 243 7.75 12.49 -8.83
C GLN A 243 6.46 12.42 -8.02
N THR A 244 6.06 11.24 -7.52
CA THR A 244 4.90 11.10 -6.65
C THR A 244 5.14 11.74 -5.28
N LEU A 245 6.33 11.60 -4.69
CA LEU A 245 6.70 12.25 -3.43
C LEU A 245 6.69 13.78 -3.56
N ARG A 246 7.24 14.31 -4.65
CA ARG A 246 7.16 15.74 -4.98
C ARG A 246 5.71 16.21 -5.11
N TRP A 247 4.88 15.41 -5.77
CA TRP A 247 3.46 15.68 -5.91
C TRP A 247 2.75 15.70 -4.55
N ILE A 248 2.96 14.71 -3.67
CA ILE A 248 2.39 14.68 -2.32
C ILE A 248 2.79 15.94 -1.55
N LYS A 249 4.08 16.32 -1.57
CA LYS A 249 4.57 17.54 -0.94
C LYS A 249 3.88 18.79 -1.48
N ALA A 250 3.79 18.92 -2.80
CA ALA A 250 3.15 20.06 -3.45
C ALA A 250 1.64 20.16 -3.17
N GLN A 251 0.98 19.01 -2.91
CA GLN A 251 -0.44 18.98 -2.54
C GLN A 251 -0.71 19.33 -1.07
N GLY A 252 0.31 19.56 -0.24
CA GLY A 252 0.16 19.89 1.18
C GLY A 252 0.59 18.77 2.13
N GLY A 253 1.31 17.76 1.62
CA GLY A 253 1.88 16.67 2.42
C GLY A 253 0.88 15.59 2.82
N VAL A 254 1.31 14.72 3.75
CA VAL A 254 0.55 13.53 4.14
C VAL A 254 -0.76 13.87 4.84
N ALA A 255 -0.80 14.94 5.65
CA ALA A 255 -2.04 15.39 6.31
C ALA A 255 -3.15 15.77 5.32
N GLU A 256 -2.79 16.38 4.19
CA GLU A 256 -3.76 16.69 3.15
C GLU A 256 -4.18 15.41 2.39
N MET A 257 -3.27 14.45 2.19
CA MET A 257 -3.64 13.14 1.62
C MET A 257 -4.65 12.42 2.50
N GLU A 258 -4.46 12.42 3.81
CA GLU A 258 -5.38 11.83 4.78
C GLU A 258 -6.77 12.50 4.73
N ARG A 259 -6.82 13.83 4.77
CA ARG A 259 -8.08 14.57 4.65
C ARG A 259 -8.84 14.22 3.36
N ARG A 260 -8.11 14.12 2.22
CA ARG A 260 -8.70 13.72 0.94
C ARG A 260 -9.13 12.26 0.92
N ALA A 261 -8.39 11.37 1.57
CA ALA A 261 -8.74 9.96 1.68
C ALA A 261 -10.06 9.79 2.45
N GLN A 262 -10.17 10.46 3.61
CA GLN A 262 -11.41 10.49 4.40
C GLN A 262 -12.60 11.02 3.60
N GLN A 263 -12.41 12.11 2.87
CA GLN A 263 -13.48 12.71 2.05
C GLN A 263 -13.96 11.76 0.95
N ARG A 264 -13.03 11.08 0.24
CA ARG A 264 -13.38 10.10 -0.79
C ARG A 264 -14.10 8.88 -0.19
N ALA A 265 -13.59 8.37 0.93
CA ALA A 265 -14.17 7.22 1.62
C ALA A 265 -15.58 7.51 2.13
N GLN A 266 -15.77 8.65 2.81
CA GLN A 266 -17.08 9.09 3.30
C GLN A 266 -18.11 9.20 2.17
N LEU A 267 -17.71 9.79 1.03
CA LEU A 267 -18.59 9.92 -0.12
C LEU A 267 -19.05 8.54 -0.66
N LEU A 268 -18.12 7.59 -0.81
CA LEU A 268 -18.45 6.30 -1.39
C LEU A 268 -19.18 5.39 -0.40
N TYR A 269 -18.74 5.33 0.86
CA TYR A 269 -19.44 4.55 1.88
C TYR A 269 -20.82 5.11 2.19
N GLY A 270 -20.99 6.44 2.18
CA GLY A 270 -22.30 7.07 2.31
C GLY A 270 -23.28 6.62 1.23
N GLU A 271 -22.80 6.44 -0.01
CA GLU A 271 -23.62 5.89 -1.09
C GLU A 271 -23.91 4.41 -0.88
N ILE A 272 -22.90 3.60 -0.55
CA ILE A 272 -23.07 2.15 -0.32
C ILE A 272 -24.09 1.88 0.78
N ASP A 273 -23.99 2.62 1.90
CA ASP A 273 -24.86 2.41 3.07
C ASP A 273 -26.31 2.90 2.82
N ARG A 274 -26.51 3.87 1.92
CA ARG A 274 -27.82 4.40 1.53
C ARG A 274 -28.52 3.56 0.46
N ASN A 275 -27.73 3.00 -0.48
CA ASN A 275 -28.22 2.39 -1.71
C ASN A 275 -28.85 1.02 -1.44
N SER A 276 -30.06 0.77 -1.99
CA SER A 276 -30.78 -0.48 -1.75
C SER A 276 -30.17 -1.71 -2.43
N LEU A 277 -29.31 -1.50 -3.44
CA LEU A 277 -28.73 -2.58 -4.24
C LEU A 277 -27.35 -3.02 -3.75
N PHE A 278 -26.68 -2.26 -2.88
CA PHE A 278 -25.31 -2.53 -2.46
C PHE A 278 -25.19 -2.64 -0.94
N ARG A 279 -24.16 -3.34 -0.49
CA ARG A 279 -23.72 -3.38 0.92
C ARG A 279 -22.22 -3.49 1.02
N GLY A 280 -21.63 -2.86 2.03
CA GLY A 280 -20.21 -3.02 2.38
C GLY A 280 -19.91 -4.44 2.87
N THR A 281 -18.68 -4.90 2.66
CA THR A 281 -18.22 -6.22 3.15
C THR A 281 -17.64 -6.15 4.56
N VAL A 282 -17.14 -4.98 4.97
CA VAL A 282 -16.59 -4.75 6.32
C VAL A 282 -17.71 -4.46 7.30
N THR A 283 -17.79 -5.27 8.37
CA THR A 283 -18.92 -5.28 9.30
C THR A 283 -18.89 -4.12 10.28
N ASP A 284 -17.69 -3.75 10.76
CA ASP A 284 -17.51 -2.57 11.63
C ASP A 284 -17.10 -1.37 10.77
N PRO A 285 -17.91 -0.29 10.72
CA PRO A 285 -17.54 0.92 10.01
C PRO A 285 -16.20 1.53 10.42
N ALA A 286 -15.77 1.34 11.68
CA ALA A 286 -14.49 1.81 12.18
C ALA A 286 -13.28 1.09 11.57
N ASP A 287 -13.49 -0.10 10.99
CA ASP A 287 -12.45 -0.89 10.33
C ASP A 287 -12.40 -0.68 8.82
N ARG A 288 -13.29 0.13 8.24
CA ARG A 288 -13.41 0.34 6.79
C ARG A 288 -12.22 1.08 6.21
N SER A 289 -11.64 0.53 5.15
CA SER A 289 -10.49 1.13 4.46
C SER A 289 -10.85 2.42 3.72
N TYR A 290 -10.00 3.45 3.87
CA TYR A 290 -10.07 4.68 3.06
C TYR A 290 -9.34 4.54 1.72
N MET A 291 -8.64 3.43 1.50
CA MET A 291 -7.89 3.14 0.28
C MET A 291 -8.58 2.13 -0.63
N ASN A 292 -9.20 1.08 -0.06
CA ASN A 292 -9.81 -0.03 -0.83
C ASN A 292 -11.22 -0.30 -0.31
N VAL A 293 -12.20 0.34 -0.92
CA VAL A 293 -13.62 0.17 -0.58
C VAL A 293 -14.14 -1.12 -1.22
N CYS A 294 -14.43 -2.12 -0.40
CA CYS A 294 -14.98 -3.40 -0.83
C CYS A 294 -16.49 -3.47 -0.55
N PHE A 295 -17.26 -3.85 -1.56
CA PHE A 295 -18.71 -3.95 -1.46
C PHE A 295 -19.26 -5.01 -2.41
N VAL A 296 -20.48 -5.47 -2.16
CA VAL A 296 -21.18 -6.51 -2.92
C VAL A 296 -22.60 -6.04 -3.22
N MET A 297 -23.31 -6.78 -4.06
CA MET A 297 -24.76 -6.60 -4.18
C MET A 297 -25.46 -6.92 -2.84
N ALA A 298 -26.51 -6.18 -2.51
CA ALA A 298 -27.35 -6.46 -1.36
C ALA A 298 -28.06 -7.83 -1.52
N GLU A 299 -28.50 -8.41 -0.40
CA GLU A 299 -29.20 -9.67 -0.39
C GLU A 299 -30.43 -9.67 -1.32
N GLY A 300 -30.55 -10.69 -2.15
CA GLY A 300 -31.60 -10.82 -3.17
C GLY A 300 -31.31 -10.10 -4.49
N HIS A 301 -30.19 -9.36 -4.60
CA HIS A 301 -29.80 -8.63 -5.80
C HIS A 301 -28.53 -9.19 -6.47
N GLU A 302 -28.00 -10.33 -6.02
CA GLU A 302 -26.71 -10.90 -6.46
C GLU A 302 -26.67 -11.15 -7.98
N ALA A 303 -27.80 -11.44 -8.61
CA ALA A 303 -27.91 -11.63 -10.05
C ALA A 303 -27.53 -10.39 -10.87
N LEU A 304 -27.58 -9.18 -10.27
CA LEU A 304 -27.25 -7.92 -10.93
C LEU A 304 -25.73 -7.62 -10.96
N GLU A 305 -24.88 -8.42 -10.32
CA GLU A 305 -23.43 -8.15 -10.23
C GLU A 305 -22.78 -7.95 -11.62
N SER A 306 -23.03 -8.86 -12.55
CA SER A 306 -22.46 -8.77 -13.91
C SER A 306 -23.01 -7.60 -14.72
N GLU A 307 -24.27 -7.26 -14.52
CA GLU A 307 -24.92 -6.13 -15.17
C GLU A 307 -24.33 -4.81 -14.66
N PHE A 308 -24.17 -4.64 -13.33
CA PHE A 308 -23.54 -3.46 -12.77
C PHE A 308 -22.10 -3.29 -13.24
N LEU A 309 -21.30 -4.37 -13.31
CA LEU A 309 -19.93 -4.30 -13.84
C LEU A 309 -19.90 -3.78 -15.28
N SER A 310 -20.80 -4.26 -16.13
CA SER A 310 -20.94 -3.81 -17.53
C SER A 310 -21.39 -2.36 -17.60
N PHE A 311 -22.39 -1.98 -16.80
CA PHE A 311 -22.94 -0.63 -16.72
C PHE A 311 -21.89 0.40 -16.24
N ALA A 312 -21.15 0.06 -15.21
CA ALA A 312 -20.10 0.93 -14.67
C ALA A 312 -18.91 1.06 -15.65
N THR A 313 -18.51 -0.04 -16.30
CA THR A 313 -17.47 -0.01 -17.34
C THR A 313 -17.85 0.88 -18.51
N ALA A 314 -19.11 0.79 -18.98
CA ALA A 314 -19.63 1.65 -20.04
C ALA A 314 -19.63 3.14 -19.66
N ARG A 315 -19.66 3.46 -18.36
CA ARG A 315 -19.56 4.82 -17.81
C ARG A 315 -18.13 5.25 -17.45
N GLY A 316 -17.12 4.45 -17.82
CA GLY A 316 -15.70 4.79 -17.63
C GLY A 316 -15.11 4.35 -16.31
N MET A 317 -15.82 3.56 -15.49
CA MET A 317 -15.30 3.00 -14.24
C MET A 317 -14.53 1.72 -14.54
N HIS A 318 -13.19 1.78 -14.57
CA HIS A 318 -12.34 0.63 -14.85
C HIS A 318 -11.78 0.02 -13.57
N GLY A 319 -11.66 -1.32 -13.54
CA GLY A 319 -10.99 -2.05 -12.47
C GLY A 319 -11.78 -2.20 -11.18
N ILE A 320 -13.10 -1.97 -11.18
CA ILE A 320 -13.97 -2.07 -9.99
C ILE A 320 -14.36 -3.51 -9.63
N LYS A 321 -14.07 -4.52 -10.46
CA LYS A 321 -14.35 -5.92 -10.13
C LYS A 321 -13.58 -6.33 -8.88
N GLY A 322 -14.27 -6.94 -7.91
CA GLY A 322 -13.69 -7.43 -6.67
C GLY A 322 -12.66 -8.55 -6.89
N HIS A 323 -11.87 -8.83 -5.86
CA HIS A 323 -10.91 -9.93 -5.92
C HIS A 323 -11.66 -11.28 -5.96
N ARG A 324 -11.12 -12.25 -6.71
CA ARG A 324 -11.74 -13.58 -6.90
C ARG A 324 -12.08 -14.33 -5.60
N SER A 325 -11.41 -14.01 -4.48
CA SER A 325 -11.68 -14.63 -3.17
C SER A 325 -12.83 -13.98 -2.40
N VAL A 326 -13.27 -12.78 -2.80
CA VAL A 326 -14.35 -12.04 -2.15
C VAL A 326 -15.56 -11.93 -3.06
N GLY A 327 -15.34 -11.80 -4.38
CA GLY A 327 -16.39 -11.47 -5.35
C GLY A 327 -16.76 -9.99 -5.32
N GLY A 328 -17.91 -9.64 -5.84
CA GLY A 328 -18.44 -8.29 -5.83
C GLY A 328 -17.53 -7.24 -6.45
N PHE A 329 -17.35 -6.15 -5.75
CA PHE A 329 -16.68 -4.95 -6.24
C PHE A 329 -15.60 -4.47 -5.27
N ARG A 330 -14.59 -3.80 -5.82
CA ARG A 330 -13.58 -3.08 -5.04
C ARG A 330 -13.19 -1.81 -5.77
N ALA A 331 -13.47 -0.68 -5.15
CA ALA A 331 -13.00 0.61 -5.62
C ALA A 331 -11.72 0.98 -4.86
N SER A 332 -10.58 0.93 -5.54
CA SER A 332 -9.32 1.43 -4.98
C SER A 332 -9.22 2.93 -5.24
N ILE A 333 -9.31 3.70 -4.15
CA ILE A 333 -9.41 5.18 -4.17
C ILE A 333 -8.16 5.82 -3.57
N TYR A 334 -6.98 5.32 -3.97
CA TYR A 334 -5.67 5.78 -3.50
C TYR A 334 -5.45 7.29 -3.64
N ASN A 335 -4.34 7.81 -3.13
CA ASN A 335 -4.04 9.25 -3.10
C ASN A 335 -4.24 9.95 -4.43
N ALA A 336 -3.87 9.31 -5.53
CA ALA A 336 -4.00 9.88 -6.88
C ALA A 336 -5.44 9.87 -7.45
N MET A 337 -6.40 9.20 -6.80
CA MET A 337 -7.79 9.19 -7.24
C MET A 337 -8.41 10.58 -6.98
N PRO A 338 -8.84 11.31 -8.03
CA PRO A 338 -9.51 12.59 -7.83
C PRO A 338 -10.91 12.37 -7.25
N LEU A 339 -11.40 13.35 -6.47
CA LEU A 339 -12.74 13.28 -5.88
C LEU A 339 -13.83 13.09 -6.92
N GLU A 340 -13.69 13.73 -8.09
CA GLU A 340 -14.60 13.60 -9.23
C GLU A 340 -14.71 12.16 -9.75
N GLY A 341 -13.65 11.35 -9.59
CA GLY A 341 -13.68 9.93 -9.95
C GLY A 341 -14.59 9.15 -9.02
N VAL A 342 -14.52 9.41 -7.72
CA VAL A 342 -15.41 8.80 -6.72
C VAL A 342 -16.84 9.31 -6.90
N GLN A 343 -17.03 10.60 -7.14
CA GLN A 343 -18.33 11.18 -7.45
C GLN A 343 -18.98 10.51 -8.66
N ALA A 344 -18.22 10.28 -9.74
CA ALA A 344 -18.72 9.61 -10.93
C ALA A 344 -19.14 8.14 -10.66
N LEU A 345 -18.44 7.45 -9.75
CA LEU A 345 -18.84 6.10 -9.31
C LEU A 345 -20.13 6.16 -8.51
N VAL A 346 -20.27 7.08 -7.59
CA VAL A 346 -21.51 7.31 -6.80
C VAL A 346 -22.69 7.59 -7.73
N GLU A 347 -22.56 8.51 -8.67
CA GLU A 347 -23.60 8.82 -9.66
C GLU A 347 -23.95 7.59 -10.53
N THR A 348 -22.96 6.74 -10.83
CA THR A 348 -23.16 5.49 -11.53
C THR A 348 -23.98 4.50 -10.71
N MET A 349 -23.71 4.36 -9.41
CA MET A 349 -24.48 3.52 -8.50
C MET A 349 -25.92 4.01 -8.35
N GLN A 350 -26.12 5.32 -8.19
CA GLN A 350 -27.45 5.94 -8.12
C GLN A 350 -28.26 5.72 -9.39
N ALA A 351 -27.63 5.92 -10.55
CA ALA A 351 -28.30 5.71 -11.83
C ALA A 351 -28.67 4.23 -12.04
N PHE A 352 -27.84 3.30 -11.58
CA PHE A 352 -28.14 1.87 -11.64
C PHE A 352 -29.29 1.51 -10.70
N GLU A 353 -29.27 2.02 -9.45
CA GLU A 353 -30.40 1.84 -8.51
C GLU A 353 -31.72 2.36 -9.09
N ALA A 354 -31.72 3.54 -9.71
CA ALA A 354 -32.92 4.13 -10.31
C ALA A 354 -33.52 3.27 -11.45
N GLN A 355 -32.71 2.51 -12.18
CA GLN A 355 -33.18 1.60 -13.24
C GLN A 355 -33.79 0.31 -12.68
N HIS A 356 -33.45 -0.06 -11.42
CA HIS A 356 -33.88 -1.31 -10.79
C HIS A 356 -34.82 -1.09 -9.60
N ARG A 357 -35.22 0.14 -9.34
CA ARG A 357 -36.34 0.41 -8.43
C ARG A 357 -37.61 -0.07 -9.09
N ALA A 358 -38.19 -1.15 -8.54
CA ALA A 358 -39.52 -1.62 -8.92
C ALA A 358 -40.60 -0.61 -8.52
#